data_04e9d995665671126ab43e7b52ac2010
#
_entry.id   04e9d995665671126ab43e7b52ac2010
#
_cell.length_a   1.000
_cell.length_b   1.000
_cell.length_c   1.000
_cell.angle_alpha   90.00
_cell.angle_beta   90.00
_cell.angle_gamma   90.00
#
_symmetry.space_group_name_H-M   'P 1'
#
loop_
_entity.id
_entity.type
_entity.pdbx_description
1 polymer ?
#
loop_
_entity_poly.entity_id
_entity_poly.type
_entity_poly.pdbx_seq_one_letter_code
_entity_poly.pdbx_strand_id
1 'polypeptide(L)'
;FLGTCKGFLNHKEQLRVDTSSVSKEYVLQFELASITAPVLVDNVFYAFDSAELTDSSTLALDSLVTLMEDNPNITIELSSHCDYRGRDEYNIRLSQRRAESVVKYLIAHGVATDRLTPIGYGETRPKVIRKRLTERYPFLHENDTLTEAFIKKLPEEQQEICNALNRRTEFRVLR
;
A
#
# COMPACT_ATOMS: atom_id res chain seq x y z
N PHE A 1 7.83 23.17 -0.70
CA PHE A 1 6.95 23.21 0.49
C PHE A 1 6.93 21.84 1.14
N LEU A 2 6.97 21.78 2.47
CA LEU A 2 6.92 20.54 3.25
C LEU A 2 5.76 20.64 4.24
N GLY A 3 4.77 19.76 4.10
CA GLY A 3 3.68 19.58 5.05
C GLY A 3 4.10 18.60 6.15
N THR A 4 4.03 19.00 7.41
CA THR A 4 4.36 18.17 8.56
C THR A 4 3.30 18.29 9.65
N CYS A 5 2.95 17.16 10.27
CA CYS A 5 2.07 17.14 11.44
C CYS A 5 2.43 15.94 12.33
N LYS A 6 2.41 16.12 13.66
CA LYS A 6 2.70 15.04 14.60
C LYS A 6 1.69 13.90 14.44
N GLY A 7 2.17 12.68 14.27
CA GLY A 7 1.33 11.49 14.06
C GLY A 7 0.93 11.25 12.60
N PHE A 8 1.50 12.02 11.68
CA PHE A 8 1.29 11.88 10.24
C PHE A 8 2.63 11.78 9.50
N LEU A 9 2.60 11.19 8.31
CA LEU A 9 3.72 11.19 7.39
C LEU A 9 3.90 12.58 6.80
N ASN A 10 5.14 13.01 6.64
CA ASN A 10 5.46 14.24 5.94
C ASN A 10 5.16 14.09 4.45
N HIS A 11 4.74 15.17 3.82
CA HIS A 11 4.53 15.25 2.38
C HIS A 11 5.15 16.51 1.81
N LYS A 12 5.93 16.35 0.72
CA LYS A 12 6.63 17.44 0.05
C LYS A 12 6.00 17.74 -1.29
N GLU A 13 5.74 19.02 -1.54
CA GLU A 13 5.21 19.53 -2.80
C GLU A 13 6.15 20.56 -3.41
N GLN A 14 6.27 20.51 -4.74
CA GLN A 14 7.02 21.51 -5.51
C GLN A 14 6.08 22.31 -6.42
N LEU A 15 6.05 23.60 -6.24
CA LEU A 15 5.34 24.52 -7.11
C LEU A 15 6.35 25.27 -8.01
N ARG A 16 6.19 25.13 -9.33
CA ARG A 16 6.90 25.98 -10.29
C ARG A 16 6.06 27.21 -10.58
N VAL A 17 6.59 28.38 -10.27
CA VAL A 17 5.95 29.66 -10.59
C VAL A 17 6.57 30.23 -11.87
N ASP A 18 5.72 30.73 -12.75
CA ASP A 18 6.15 31.49 -13.91
C ASP A 18 6.50 32.92 -13.52
N THR A 19 7.40 33.56 -14.27
CA THR A 19 7.73 34.97 -14.11
C THR A 19 6.68 35.83 -14.85
N SER A 20 5.45 35.89 -14.32
CA SER A 20 4.44 36.76 -14.86
C SER A 20 4.48 38.12 -14.16
N SER A 21 4.16 39.21 -14.91
CA SER A 21 4.05 40.56 -14.37
C SER A 21 2.83 40.80 -13.47
N VAL A 22 2.00 39.78 -13.31
CA VAL A 22 0.76 39.83 -12.50
C VAL A 22 0.93 38.99 -11.25
N SER A 23 0.60 39.55 -10.08
CA SER A 23 0.57 38.78 -8.82
C SER A 23 -0.44 37.66 -8.89
N LYS A 24 -0.01 36.47 -8.54
CA LYS A 24 -0.86 35.26 -8.45
C LYS A 24 -0.85 34.74 -7.01
N GLU A 25 -2.01 34.34 -6.53
CA GLU A 25 -2.15 33.61 -5.26
C GLU A 25 -2.20 32.11 -5.54
N TYR A 26 -1.44 31.33 -4.78
CA TYR A 26 -1.41 29.88 -4.86
C TYR A 26 -1.84 29.30 -3.53
N VAL A 27 -2.86 28.44 -3.55
CA VAL A 27 -3.31 27.69 -2.37
C VAL A 27 -2.77 26.27 -2.49
N LEU A 28 -1.93 25.86 -1.53
CA LEU A 28 -1.41 24.50 -1.42
C LEU A 28 -2.15 23.76 -0.30
N GLN A 29 -2.76 22.65 -0.64
CA GLN A 29 -3.43 21.77 0.30
C GLN A 29 -2.66 20.47 0.43
N PHE A 30 -2.26 20.10 1.67
CA PHE A 30 -1.55 18.87 1.95
C PHE A 30 -2.48 17.85 2.58
N GLU A 31 -2.60 16.67 1.96
CA GLU A 31 -3.22 15.50 2.56
C GLU A 31 -2.13 14.63 3.20
N LEU A 32 -2.14 14.53 4.51
CA LEU A 32 -1.14 13.78 5.27
C LEU A 32 -1.72 12.43 5.73
N ALA A 33 -1.02 11.34 5.39
CA ALA A 33 -1.40 10.00 5.84
C ALA A 33 -1.03 9.79 7.31
N SER A 34 -1.96 9.24 8.11
CA SER A 34 -1.70 8.91 9.51
C SER A 34 -0.72 7.73 9.62
N ILE A 35 0.20 7.80 10.58
CA ILE A 35 1.14 6.70 10.90
C ILE A 35 0.50 5.56 11.71
N THR A 36 -0.74 5.71 12.18
CA THR A 36 -1.36 4.77 13.13
C THR A 36 -2.03 3.56 12.45
N ALA A 37 -2.27 3.61 11.14
CA ALA A 37 -2.92 2.55 10.40
C ALA A 37 -2.05 2.08 9.22
N PRO A 38 -2.16 0.80 8.80
CA PRO A 38 -1.52 0.36 7.57
C PRO A 38 -2.00 1.17 6.36
N VAL A 39 -1.06 1.55 5.50
CA VAL A 39 -1.32 2.27 4.26
C VAL A 39 -1.20 1.27 3.09
N LEU A 40 -2.23 1.21 2.27
CA LEU A 40 -2.22 0.40 1.06
C LEU A 40 -1.23 1.00 0.05
N VAL A 41 -0.38 0.17 -0.51
CA VAL A 41 0.44 0.53 -1.67
C VAL A 41 -0.35 0.12 -2.91
N ASP A 42 -1.11 1.06 -3.46
CA ASP A 42 -1.92 0.83 -4.65
C ASP A 42 -1.02 0.50 -5.87
N ASN A 43 -1.56 -0.26 -6.82
CA ASN A 43 -0.91 -0.56 -8.10
C ASN A 43 0.42 -1.32 -8.02
N VAL A 44 0.65 -2.11 -6.96
CA VAL A 44 1.75 -3.08 -6.93
C VAL A 44 1.25 -4.40 -7.49
N PHE A 45 1.75 -4.76 -8.66
CA PHE A 45 1.39 -5.98 -9.39
C PHE A 45 2.59 -6.91 -9.51
N TYR A 46 2.30 -8.20 -9.50
CA TYR A 46 3.28 -9.26 -9.68
C TYR A 46 2.93 -10.08 -10.92
N ALA A 47 3.92 -10.69 -11.56
CA ALA A 47 3.67 -11.68 -12.59
C ALA A 47 2.83 -12.85 -12.00
N PHE A 48 2.11 -13.55 -12.89
CA PHE A 48 1.24 -14.66 -12.45
C PHE A 48 2.03 -15.70 -11.66
N ASP A 49 1.51 -16.08 -10.50
CA ASP A 49 2.12 -17.03 -9.56
C ASP A 49 3.60 -16.73 -9.21
N SER A 50 3.96 -15.46 -9.21
CA SER A 50 5.34 -14.99 -9.03
C SER A 50 5.43 -13.91 -7.95
N ALA A 51 6.65 -13.64 -7.52
CA ALA A 51 7.03 -12.47 -6.75
C ALA A 51 7.77 -11.42 -7.59
N GLU A 52 7.88 -11.64 -8.90
CA GLU A 52 8.47 -10.69 -9.83
C GLU A 52 7.53 -9.50 -10.02
N LEU A 53 8.06 -8.30 -9.77
CA LEU A 53 7.33 -7.05 -9.96
C LEU A 53 7.16 -6.77 -11.44
N THR A 54 5.97 -6.29 -11.82
CA THR A 54 5.73 -5.85 -13.20
C THR A 54 6.18 -4.40 -13.38
N ASP A 55 6.48 -4.01 -14.61
CA ASP A 55 6.86 -2.62 -14.96
C ASP A 55 5.80 -1.60 -14.53
N SER A 56 4.52 -1.99 -14.52
CA SER A 56 3.43 -1.14 -14.05
C SER A 56 3.48 -0.81 -12.56
N SER A 57 4.25 -1.56 -11.76
CA SER A 57 4.44 -1.31 -10.34
C SER A 57 5.45 -0.18 -10.06
N THR A 58 6.28 0.18 -11.03
CA THR A 58 7.40 1.12 -10.85
C THR A 58 6.95 2.45 -10.28
N LEU A 59 5.89 3.06 -10.83
CA LEU A 59 5.38 4.36 -10.37
C LEU A 59 4.91 4.34 -8.91
N ALA A 60 4.24 3.25 -8.50
CA ALA A 60 3.79 3.10 -7.12
C ALA A 60 4.98 2.94 -6.16
N LEU A 61 6.00 2.20 -6.58
CA LEU A 61 7.21 1.98 -5.79
C LEU A 61 8.10 3.22 -5.71
N ASP A 62 8.21 4.00 -6.79
CA ASP A 62 8.91 5.29 -6.79
C ASP A 62 8.23 6.28 -5.84
N SER A 63 6.89 6.27 -5.79
CA SER A 63 6.15 7.07 -4.82
C SER A 63 6.45 6.66 -3.38
N LEU A 64 6.64 5.36 -3.13
CA LEU A 64 7.03 4.85 -1.82
C LEU A 64 8.49 5.20 -1.49
N VAL A 65 9.40 5.18 -2.47
CA VAL A 65 10.79 5.69 -2.30
C VAL A 65 10.75 7.15 -1.85
N THR A 66 10.04 8.00 -2.59
CA THR A 66 9.88 9.43 -2.26
C THR A 66 9.32 9.63 -0.86
N LEU A 67 8.30 8.85 -0.48
CA LEU A 67 7.73 8.90 0.88
C LEU A 67 8.79 8.57 1.94
N MET A 68 9.63 7.56 1.71
CA MET A 68 10.70 7.17 2.63
C MET A 68 11.81 8.23 2.71
N GLU A 69 12.08 8.95 1.61
CA GLU A 69 13.02 10.08 1.58
C GLU A 69 12.50 11.28 2.36
N ASP A 70 11.21 11.62 2.19
CA ASP A 70 10.55 12.73 2.91
C ASP A 70 10.39 12.45 4.41
N ASN A 71 10.52 11.17 4.82
CA ASN A 71 10.38 10.70 6.20
C ASN A 71 11.60 9.91 6.66
N PRO A 72 12.80 10.54 6.79
CA PRO A 72 14.06 9.80 7.03
C PRO A 72 14.12 9.07 8.38
N ASN A 73 13.27 9.42 9.34
CA ASN A 73 13.30 8.88 10.70
C ASN A 73 12.34 7.72 10.93
N ILE A 74 11.53 7.34 9.93
CA ILE A 74 10.61 6.21 10.08
C ILE A 74 11.25 4.90 9.65
N THR A 75 10.82 3.82 10.31
CA THR A 75 10.99 2.44 9.86
C THR A 75 9.62 1.86 9.52
N ILE A 76 9.53 1.04 8.49
CA ILE A 76 8.28 0.46 8.04
C ILE A 76 8.33 -1.07 8.02
N GLU A 77 7.22 -1.69 8.37
CA GLU A 77 6.90 -3.05 7.96
C GLU A 77 6.23 -2.98 6.60
N LEU A 78 6.74 -3.74 5.66
CA LEU A 78 6.15 -3.91 4.35
C LEU A 78 5.54 -5.29 4.26
N SER A 79 4.22 -5.35 4.15
CA SER A 79 3.46 -6.59 4.21
C SER A 79 2.77 -6.91 2.89
N SER A 80 2.83 -8.20 2.51
CA SER A 80 2.07 -8.73 1.38
C SER A 80 1.09 -9.80 1.83
N HIS A 81 -0.04 -9.85 1.11
CA HIS A 81 -1.17 -10.71 1.42
C HIS A 81 -1.64 -11.47 0.18
N CYS A 82 -2.16 -12.67 0.38
CA CYS A 82 -2.83 -13.49 -0.63
C CYS A 82 -4.34 -13.54 -0.36
N ASP A 83 -5.10 -13.99 -1.35
CA ASP A 83 -6.47 -14.48 -1.11
C ASP A 83 -6.42 -15.90 -0.52
N TYR A 84 -7.57 -16.45 -0.11
CA TYR A 84 -7.68 -17.75 0.55
C TYR A 84 -7.44 -18.94 -0.37
N ARG A 85 -7.31 -18.74 -1.69
CA ARG A 85 -7.11 -19.83 -2.65
C ARG A 85 -5.70 -20.37 -2.60
N GLY A 86 -5.57 -21.68 -2.55
CA GLY A 86 -4.29 -22.35 -2.50
C GLY A 86 -4.01 -23.01 -1.13
N ARG A 87 -2.76 -23.37 -0.90
CA ARG A 87 -2.31 -23.92 0.37
C ARG A 87 -1.75 -22.81 1.26
N ASP A 88 -2.11 -22.79 2.52
CA ASP A 88 -1.68 -21.77 3.49
C ASP A 88 -0.15 -21.58 3.49
N GLU A 89 0.60 -22.67 3.57
CA GLU A 89 2.07 -22.63 3.55
C GLU A 89 2.64 -22.03 2.25
N TYR A 90 1.98 -22.31 1.13
CA TYR A 90 2.36 -21.73 -0.16
C TYR A 90 2.09 -20.25 -0.18
N ASN A 91 0.90 -19.81 0.27
CA ASN A 91 0.49 -18.40 0.33
C ASN A 91 1.42 -17.60 1.26
N ILE A 92 1.81 -18.15 2.41
CA ILE A 92 2.79 -17.53 3.30
C ILE A 92 4.13 -17.33 2.58
N ARG A 93 4.67 -18.36 1.93
CA ARG A 93 5.96 -18.24 1.21
C ARG A 93 5.88 -17.30 0.02
N LEU A 94 4.78 -17.33 -0.73
CA LEU A 94 4.58 -16.43 -1.87
C LEU A 94 4.50 -14.97 -1.44
N SER A 95 3.69 -14.68 -0.42
CA SER A 95 3.55 -13.32 0.11
C SER A 95 4.87 -12.82 0.73
N GLN A 96 5.63 -13.69 1.41
CA GLN A 96 6.96 -13.32 1.93
C GLN A 96 7.90 -12.90 0.79
N ARG A 97 8.02 -13.70 -0.27
CA ARG A 97 8.85 -13.35 -1.44
C ARG A 97 8.39 -12.06 -2.12
N ARG A 98 7.08 -11.79 -2.16
CA ARG A 98 6.52 -10.55 -2.70
C ARG A 98 6.92 -9.33 -1.88
N ALA A 99 6.80 -9.41 -0.56
CA ALA A 99 7.27 -8.35 0.34
C ALA A 99 8.77 -8.10 0.19
N GLU A 100 9.58 -9.16 0.08
CA GLU A 100 11.02 -9.07 -0.16
C GLU A 100 11.37 -8.44 -1.50
N SER A 101 10.59 -8.69 -2.55
CA SER A 101 10.82 -8.08 -3.87
C SER A 101 10.60 -6.56 -3.83
N VAL A 102 9.59 -6.10 -3.12
CA VAL A 102 9.37 -4.66 -2.90
C VAL A 102 10.51 -4.05 -2.07
N VAL A 103 10.91 -4.71 -0.98
CA VAL A 103 12.05 -4.24 -0.17
C VAL A 103 13.34 -4.17 -1.00
N LYS A 104 13.62 -5.16 -1.84
CA LYS A 104 14.78 -5.12 -2.76
C LYS A 104 14.72 -3.92 -3.71
N TYR A 105 13.52 -3.61 -4.23
CA TYR A 105 13.34 -2.42 -5.07
C TYR A 105 13.67 -1.14 -4.31
N LEU A 106 13.13 -0.95 -3.10
CA LEU A 106 13.38 0.23 -2.28
C LEU A 106 14.87 0.39 -1.93
N ILE A 107 15.55 -0.70 -1.58
CA ILE A 107 17.00 -0.69 -1.30
C ILE A 107 17.78 -0.30 -2.55
N ALA A 108 17.45 -0.83 -3.72
CA ALA A 108 18.11 -0.47 -4.98
C ALA A 108 17.93 1.01 -5.34
N HIS A 109 16.88 1.67 -4.81
CA HIS A 109 16.59 3.09 -4.99
C HIS A 109 17.00 3.95 -3.76
N GLY A 110 17.91 3.46 -2.93
CA GLY A 110 18.58 4.26 -1.90
C GLY A 110 17.95 4.23 -0.50
N VAL A 111 16.87 3.47 -0.28
CA VAL A 111 16.30 3.33 1.07
C VAL A 111 17.18 2.37 1.91
N ALA A 112 17.59 2.79 3.11
CA ALA A 112 18.44 1.99 3.97
C ALA A 112 17.74 0.70 4.45
N THR A 113 18.46 -0.42 4.44
CA THR A 113 17.94 -1.76 4.74
C THR A 113 17.36 -1.87 6.15
N ASP A 114 17.95 -1.22 7.13
CA ASP A 114 17.53 -1.22 8.54
C ASP A 114 16.20 -0.49 8.79
N ARG A 115 15.71 0.22 7.79
CA ARG A 115 14.42 0.90 7.82
C ARG A 115 13.25 0.04 7.30
N LEU A 116 13.53 -1.16 6.76
CA LEU A 116 12.57 -1.96 6.01
C LEU A 116 12.46 -3.37 6.60
N THR A 117 11.24 -3.79 6.93
CA THR A 117 10.96 -5.14 7.42
C THR A 117 9.92 -5.83 6.52
N PRO A 118 10.32 -6.78 5.65
CA PRO A 118 9.37 -7.51 4.80
C PRO A 118 8.66 -8.61 5.59
N ILE A 119 7.32 -8.68 5.49
CA ILE A 119 6.52 -9.75 6.10
C ILE A 119 5.46 -10.25 5.12
N GLY A 120 5.42 -11.57 4.91
CA GLY A 120 4.34 -12.24 4.19
C GLY A 120 3.30 -12.81 5.16
N TYR A 121 2.07 -12.35 5.05
CA TYR A 121 0.97 -12.83 5.88
C TYR A 121 0.10 -13.90 5.20
N GLY A 122 0.37 -14.24 3.93
CA GLY A 122 -0.53 -15.12 3.19
C GLY A 122 -1.95 -14.63 3.26
N GLU A 123 -2.87 -15.52 3.60
CA GLU A 123 -4.30 -15.25 3.80
C GLU A 123 -4.69 -14.98 5.25
N THR A 124 -3.74 -15.07 6.21
CA THR A 124 -4.02 -15.00 7.65
C THR A 124 -4.54 -13.66 8.13
N ARG A 125 -4.39 -12.61 7.33
CA ARG A 125 -4.88 -11.26 7.61
C ARG A 125 -5.79 -10.75 6.49
N PRO A 126 -7.05 -11.22 6.43
CA PRO A 126 -8.01 -10.76 5.43
C PRO A 126 -8.28 -9.26 5.56
N LYS A 127 -8.62 -8.62 4.45
CA LYS A 127 -8.92 -7.18 4.42
C LYS A 127 -10.15 -6.86 5.25
N VAL A 128 -10.04 -5.83 6.07
CA VAL A 128 -11.19 -5.21 6.76
C VAL A 128 -11.62 -4.00 5.94
N ILE A 129 -12.91 -3.94 5.64
CA ILE A 129 -13.49 -2.87 4.81
C ILE A 129 -13.61 -1.58 5.61
N ARG A 130 -13.13 -0.49 5.02
CA ARG A 130 -13.26 0.87 5.55
C ARG A 130 -14.26 1.66 4.69
N LYS A 131 -14.82 2.72 5.23
CA LYS A 131 -15.85 3.57 4.60
C LYS A 131 -15.56 3.91 3.13
N ARG A 132 -14.34 4.29 2.77
CA ARG A 132 -13.96 4.59 1.38
C ARG A 132 -14.23 3.43 0.40
N LEU A 133 -14.09 2.18 0.84
CA LEU A 133 -14.35 1.00 -0.01
C LEU A 133 -15.84 0.71 -0.17
N THR A 134 -16.69 1.08 0.79
CA THR A 134 -18.15 0.91 0.66
C THR A 134 -18.75 1.84 -0.40
N GLU A 135 -18.14 2.99 -0.61
CA GLU A 135 -18.54 3.92 -1.69
C GLU A 135 -18.25 3.34 -3.08
N ARG A 136 -17.12 2.61 -3.21
CA ARG A 136 -16.72 1.96 -4.47
C ARG A 136 -17.40 0.62 -4.70
N TYR A 137 -17.69 -0.12 -3.63
CA TYR A 137 -18.30 -1.46 -3.65
C TYR A 137 -19.54 -1.50 -2.74
N PRO A 138 -20.73 -1.09 -3.23
CA PRO A 138 -21.93 -0.93 -2.41
C PRO A 138 -22.45 -2.22 -1.75
N PHE A 139 -21.99 -3.40 -2.19
CA PHE A 139 -22.33 -4.69 -1.58
C PHE A 139 -21.51 -5.00 -0.31
N LEU A 140 -20.48 -4.21 -0.01
CA LEU A 140 -19.66 -4.33 1.20
C LEU A 140 -20.06 -3.28 2.23
N HIS A 141 -20.02 -3.65 3.51
CA HIS A 141 -20.32 -2.76 4.61
C HIS A 141 -19.03 -2.43 5.40
N GLU A 142 -19.03 -1.32 6.10
CA GLU A 142 -17.92 -0.94 6.94
C GLU A 142 -17.71 -1.98 8.05
N ASN A 143 -16.43 -2.36 8.26
CA ASN A 143 -15.96 -3.42 9.15
C ASN A 143 -16.23 -4.86 8.68
N ASP A 144 -16.79 -5.09 7.50
CA ASP A 144 -16.75 -6.43 6.90
C ASP A 144 -15.31 -6.93 6.83
N THR A 145 -15.10 -8.17 7.24
CA THR A 145 -13.79 -8.84 7.14
C THR A 145 -13.86 -9.88 6.04
N LEU A 146 -13.04 -9.72 5.00
CA LEU A 146 -13.08 -10.56 3.79
C LEU A 146 -12.45 -11.94 4.01
N THR A 147 -12.98 -12.68 4.99
CA THR A 147 -12.61 -14.07 5.24
C THR A 147 -13.14 -14.99 4.15
N GLU A 148 -12.58 -16.21 4.02
CA GLU A 148 -13.10 -17.24 3.12
C GLU A 148 -14.61 -17.51 3.34
N ALA A 149 -15.01 -17.64 4.62
CA ALA A 149 -16.40 -17.89 4.99
C ALA A 149 -17.36 -16.74 4.61
N PHE A 150 -16.87 -15.50 4.62
CA PHE A 150 -17.61 -14.33 4.15
C PHE A 150 -17.70 -14.34 2.62
N ILE A 151 -16.58 -14.51 1.93
CA ILE A 151 -16.50 -14.45 0.47
C ILE A 151 -17.35 -15.52 -0.19
N LYS A 152 -17.31 -16.75 0.29
CA LYS A 152 -18.09 -17.88 -0.28
C LYS A 152 -19.61 -17.71 -0.25
N LYS A 153 -20.14 -16.75 0.51
CA LYS A 153 -21.58 -16.44 0.54
C LYS A 153 -22.01 -15.46 -0.56
N LEU A 154 -21.06 -14.83 -1.23
CA LEU A 154 -21.30 -13.82 -2.25
C LEU A 154 -21.46 -14.46 -3.65
N PRO A 155 -22.10 -13.79 -4.61
CA PRO A 155 -22.05 -14.16 -6.02
C PRO A 155 -20.60 -14.21 -6.53
N GLU A 156 -20.32 -15.06 -7.52
CA GLU A 156 -18.97 -15.33 -8.04
C GLU A 156 -18.21 -14.05 -8.44
N GLU A 157 -18.90 -13.13 -9.12
CA GLU A 157 -18.30 -11.83 -9.51
C GLU A 157 -17.85 -11.01 -8.30
N GLN A 158 -18.66 -10.99 -7.23
CA GLN A 158 -18.31 -10.28 -5.99
C GLN A 158 -17.21 -11.01 -5.19
N GLN A 159 -17.15 -12.34 -5.29
CA GLN A 159 -16.05 -13.12 -4.70
C GLN A 159 -14.72 -12.71 -5.31
N GLU A 160 -14.63 -12.55 -6.64
CA GLU A 160 -13.37 -12.17 -7.29
C GLU A 160 -12.93 -10.75 -6.88
N ILE A 161 -13.87 -9.82 -6.73
CA ILE A 161 -13.57 -8.48 -6.20
C ILE A 161 -12.97 -8.58 -4.79
N CYS A 162 -13.57 -9.36 -3.90
CA CYS A 162 -13.07 -9.56 -2.54
C CYS A 162 -11.68 -10.23 -2.52
N ASN A 163 -11.47 -11.23 -3.37
CA ASN A 163 -10.19 -11.88 -3.54
C ASN A 163 -9.12 -10.90 -4.05
N ALA A 164 -9.47 -10.05 -5.01
CA ALA A 164 -8.58 -9.00 -5.49
C ALA A 164 -8.20 -8.00 -4.39
N LEU A 165 -9.13 -7.63 -3.51
CA LEU A 165 -8.88 -6.76 -2.35
C LEU A 165 -7.99 -7.45 -1.30
N ASN A 166 -8.06 -8.77 -1.16
CA ASN A 166 -7.17 -9.53 -0.28
C ASN A 166 -5.75 -9.63 -0.83
N ARG A 167 -5.57 -9.76 -2.15
CA ARG A 167 -4.24 -9.75 -2.81
C ARG A 167 -3.68 -8.34 -2.84
N ARG A 168 -3.00 -7.93 -1.79
CA ARG A 168 -2.53 -6.56 -1.60
C ARG A 168 -1.16 -6.48 -0.97
N THR A 169 -0.52 -5.34 -1.15
CA THR A 169 0.69 -4.91 -0.43
C THR A 169 0.35 -3.69 0.40
N GLU A 170 0.76 -3.68 1.64
CA GLU A 170 0.54 -2.58 2.59
C GLU A 170 1.87 -2.26 3.29
N PHE A 171 2.03 -1.02 3.75
CA PHE A 171 3.07 -0.71 4.72
C PHE A 171 2.45 -0.11 5.99
N ARG A 172 3.12 -0.30 7.11
CA ARG A 172 2.82 0.40 8.35
C ARG A 172 4.09 0.93 8.98
N VAL A 173 4.00 2.09 9.61
CA VAL A 173 5.10 2.69 10.34
C VAL A 173 5.30 1.92 11.65
N LEU A 174 6.55 1.53 11.95
CA LEU A 174 6.93 0.84 13.18
C LEU A 174 7.49 1.83 14.21
N ARG A 175 8.21 2.88 13.72
CA ARG A 175 8.85 3.90 14.56
C ARG A 175 8.91 5.22 13.83
#